data_529930671dbff236aa793a001cdb1a16
#
_entry.id   529930671dbff236aa793a001cdb1a16
#
_cell.length_a   1.000
_cell.length_b   1.000
_cell.length_c   1.000
_cell.angle_alpha   90.00
_cell.angle_beta   90.00
_cell.angle_gamma   90.00
#
_symmetry.space_group_name_H-M   'P 1'
#
loop_
_entity.id
_entity.type
_entity.pdbx_description
1 polymer ?
#
loop_
_entity_poly.entity_id
_entity_poly.type
_entity_poly.pdbx_seq_one_letter_code
_entity_poly.pdbx_strand_id
1 'polypeptide(L)'
;MSGCGITVTKVENTTADEQNIITDESTISSTDSVITSTTGYTATASYTTTTKITTTAHTSKPSKVTTTKKQEKNVTCTIEIECKTILNNLGNLRPEKKAFLPKDGYILKETTVSVAEGSTVFDVLRLVCKQNTCPEKCTYCRKSGIQLEYVYTPGYDSEYIRGIHQLYEKDCGTQSGWMYSVNGVFPNYGVNKYTVKNGDEIKLRYTCNGLGEDLGASFTG
;
A
#
# COMPACT_ATOMS: atom_id res chain seq x y z
N MET A 1 41.29 -5.44 31.96
CA MET A 1 39.85 -5.35 32.00
C MET A 1 39.49 -3.86 32.01
N SER A 2 39.20 -3.29 30.87
CA SER A 2 38.81 -1.87 30.72
C SER A 2 37.45 -1.80 30.07
N GLY A 3 36.45 -1.37 30.84
CA GLY A 3 35.09 -1.15 30.35
C GLY A 3 34.99 0.21 29.67
N CYS A 4 34.49 0.23 28.44
CA CYS A 4 34.15 1.45 27.73
C CYS A 4 32.69 1.79 28.03
N GLY A 5 32.47 2.85 28.82
CA GLY A 5 31.15 3.38 29.11
C GLY A 5 30.75 4.38 28.05
N ILE A 6 29.56 4.18 27.43
CA ILE A 6 28.94 5.15 26.51
C ILE A 6 27.99 6.01 27.33
N THR A 7 28.28 7.32 27.41
CA THR A 7 27.40 8.30 28.06
C THR A 7 26.44 8.87 26.98
N VAL A 8 25.14 8.66 27.19
CA VAL A 8 24.08 9.28 26.34
C VAL A 8 23.64 10.57 27.04
N THR A 9 23.87 11.71 26.41
CA THR A 9 23.39 13.01 26.88
C THR A 9 22.04 13.29 26.23
N LYS A 10 20.99 13.46 27.08
CA LYS A 10 19.67 13.88 26.70
C LYS A 10 19.67 15.41 26.52
N VAL A 11 19.30 15.89 25.35
CA VAL A 11 19.06 17.32 25.10
C VAL A 11 17.56 17.56 25.19
N GLU A 12 17.14 18.34 26.18
CA GLU A 12 15.79 18.85 26.32
C GLU A 12 15.70 20.18 25.55
N ASN A 13 14.72 20.28 24.64
CA ASN A 13 14.42 21.53 23.94
C ASN A 13 13.16 22.15 24.54
N THR A 14 13.34 23.28 25.19
CA THR A 14 12.30 24.16 25.70
C THR A 14 11.71 25.02 24.59
N THR A 15 10.39 25.15 24.62
CA THR A 15 9.55 26.04 23.82
C THR A 15 9.82 27.52 24.10
N ALA A 16 9.82 28.35 23.05
CA ALA A 16 9.45 29.76 23.15
C ALA A 16 8.79 30.22 21.85
N ASP A 17 7.64 30.87 22.01
CA ASP A 17 6.87 31.60 21.01
C ASP A 17 7.67 32.81 20.41
N GLU A 18 7.45 33.11 19.14
CA GLU A 18 6.97 34.44 18.67
C GLU A 18 7.19 34.66 17.15
N GLN A 19 6.06 35.00 16.51
CA GLN A 19 5.84 36.03 15.46
C GLN A 19 6.65 36.03 14.14
N ASN A 20 5.96 35.61 13.13
CA ASN A 20 5.65 36.25 11.84
C ASN A 20 6.57 37.40 11.35
N ILE A 21 7.42 37.13 10.38
CA ILE A 21 7.82 38.08 9.31
C ILE A 21 8.03 37.26 8.03
N ILE A 22 7.24 37.58 7.01
CA ILE A 22 7.39 37.10 5.63
C ILE A 22 8.51 37.89 4.97
N THR A 23 9.58 37.20 4.55
CA THR A 23 10.45 37.69 3.48
C THR A 23 10.82 36.51 2.60
N ASP A 24 10.37 36.59 1.35
CA ASP A 24 10.69 35.71 0.24
C ASP A 24 12.19 35.84 -0.09
N GLU A 25 12.92 34.74 0.14
CA GLU A 25 14.17 34.43 -0.59
C GLU A 25 14.38 32.93 -0.59
N SER A 26 14.00 32.28 -1.68
CA SER A 26 14.29 30.88 -1.93
C SER A 26 15.71 30.71 -2.47
N THR A 27 16.65 30.42 -1.58
CA THR A 27 17.96 29.91 -1.96
C THR A 27 17.93 28.39 -1.86
N ILE A 28 17.88 27.71 -3.00
CA ILE A 28 18.03 26.24 -3.07
C ILE A 28 19.53 25.94 -2.97
N SER A 29 19.96 25.44 -1.81
CA SER A 29 21.27 24.82 -1.63
C SER A 29 21.14 23.32 -1.83
N SER A 30 21.65 22.83 -2.94
CA SER A 30 21.80 21.39 -3.19
C SER A 30 23.05 20.88 -2.45
N THR A 31 22.85 20.05 -1.44
CA THR A 31 23.94 19.26 -0.85
C THR A 31 24.05 17.92 -1.57
N ASP A 32 25.19 17.70 -2.21
CA ASP A 32 25.59 16.42 -2.80
C ASP A 32 25.66 15.32 -1.73
N SER A 33 24.83 14.29 -1.88
CA SER A 33 24.97 13.04 -1.13
C SER A 33 25.76 12.05 -1.98
N VAL A 34 27.03 11.85 -1.66
CA VAL A 34 27.87 10.80 -2.27
C VAL A 34 27.53 9.48 -1.62
N ILE A 35 26.93 8.56 -2.40
CA ILE A 35 26.79 7.15 -2.01
C ILE A 35 27.96 6.40 -2.66
N THR A 36 28.89 5.93 -1.83
CA THR A 36 30.02 5.11 -2.27
C THR A 36 29.59 3.64 -2.26
N SER A 37 29.27 3.08 -3.42
CA SER A 37 29.24 1.62 -3.60
C SER A 37 30.49 1.21 -4.36
N THR A 38 31.31 0.38 -3.72
CA THR A 38 32.56 -0.17 -4.23
C THR A 38 32.29 -1.22 -5.31
N THR A 39 32.23 -0.81 -6.58
CA THR A 39 32.69 -1.61 -7.74
C THR A 39 32.90 -0.63 -8.87
N GLY A 40 34.17 -0.55 -9.29
CA GLY A 40 34.72 0.51 -10.14
C GLY A 40 34.07 0.60 -11.52
N TYR A 41 33.51 1.76 -11.78
CA TYR A 41 33.55 2.47 -13.07
C TYR A 41 33.15 3.92 -12.81
N THR A 42 34.13 4.82 -12.98
CA THR A 42 33.91 6.27 -12.90
C THR A 42 33.47 6.77 -14.27
N ALA A 43 32.25 7.29 -14.36
CA ALA A 43 31.86 8.11 -15.51
C ALA A 43 31.27 9.43 -14.95
N THR A 44 32.08 10.51 -15.07
CA THR A 44 31.68 11.86 -14.71
C THR A 44 31.07 12.52 -15.95
N ALA A 45 29.77 12.78 -15.94
CA ALA A 45 29.09 13.59 -16.93
C ALA A 45 28.53 14.85 -16.25
N SER A 46 29.19 15.98 -16.44
CA SER A 46 28.73 17.30 -16.01
C SER A 46 27.92 17.94 -17.14
N TYR A 47 26.65 18.24 -16.87
CA TYR A 47 25.81 19.03 -17.77
C TYR A 47 25.57 20.40 -17.15
N THR A 48 26.10 21.43 -17.81
CA THR A 48 25.82 22.83 -17.46
C THR A 48 24.75 23.34 -18.42
N THR A 49 23.52 23.48 -17.95
CA THR A 49 22.44 24.11 -18.71
C THR A 49 22.30 25.57 -18.27
N THR A 50 22.77 26.49 -19.11
CA THR A 50 22.56 27.91 -18.89
C THR A 50 21.26 28.36 -19.55
N THR A 51 20.21 28.59 -18.75
CA THR A 51 18.96 29.15 -19.24
C THR A 51 18.98 30.66 -19.07
N LYS A 52 19.03 31.36 -20.18
CA LYS A 52 18.96 32.83 -20.23
C LYS A 52 17.49 33.24 -20.22
N ILE A 53 17.00 33.77 -19.11
CA ILE A 53 15.63 34.31 -19.00
C ILE A 53 15.65 35.75 -19.47
N THR A 54 15.00 36.04 -20.59
CA THR A 54 14.74 37.40 -21.06
C THR A 54 13.40 37.84 -20.52
N THR A 55 13.41 38.77 -19.57
CA THR A 55 12.18 39.33 -18.98
C THR A 55 11.67 40.45 -19.88
N THR A 56 10.57 40.20 -20.60
CA THR A 56 9.80 41.23 -21.29
C THR A 56 8.63 41.61 -20.39
N ALA A 57 8.64 42.80 -19.84
CA ALA A 57 7.54 43.35 -19.05
C ALA A 57 6.38 43.69 -19.99
N HIS A 58 5.31 42.88 -19.97
CA HIS A 58 4.00 43.27 -20.49
C HIS A 58 3.02 43.43 -19.32
N THR A 59 2.62 44.66 -19.08
CA THR A 59 1.53 45.00 -18.19
C THR A 59 0.20 44.47 -18.75
N SER A 60 -0.32 43.38 -18.18
CA SER A 60 -1.67 42.90 -18.48
C SER A 60 -2.44 42.76 -17.16
N LYS A 61 -3.61 43.38 -17.15
CA LYS A 61 -4.71 43.42 -16.19
C LYS A 61 -4.91 42.03 -15.51
N PRO A 62 -5.18 41.96 -14.20
CA PRO A 62 -5.39 40.67 -13.53
C PRO A 62 -6.63 39.99 -14.06
N SER A 63 -6.44 38.95 -14.83
CA SER A 63 -7.49 38.00 -15.23
C SER A 63 -7.75 37.10 -14.01
N LYS A 64 -8.99 37.15 -13.50
CA LYS A 64 -9.44 36.27 -12.39
C LYS A 64 -9.39 34.84 -12.87
N VAL A 65 -8.34 34.12 -12.51
CA VAL A 65 -8.25 32.68 -12.75
C VAL A 65 -9.29 32.00 -11.87
N THR A 66 -10.43 31.68 -12.43
CA THR A 66 -11.43 30.83 -11.79
C THR A 66 -10.89 29.40 -11.88
N THR A 67 -10.22 28.95 -10.83
CA THR A 67 -9.83 27.54 -10.70
C THR A 67 -11.11 26.74 -10.48
N THR A 68 -11.70 26.21 -11.55
CA THR A 68 -12.80 25.26 -11.47
C THR A 68 -12.25 23.99 -10.82
N LYS A 69 -12.52 23.81 -9.52
CA LYS A 69 -12.21 22.55 -8.81
C LYS A 69 -12.99 21.45 -9.53
N LYS A 70 -12.30 20.60 -10.32
CA LYS A 70 -12.90 19.43 -10.95
C LYS A 70 -13.47 18.59 -9.80
N GLN A 71 -14.78 18.42 -9.77
CA GLN A 71 -15.46 17.60 -8.77
C GLN A 71 -14.99 16.16 -9.00
N GLU A 72 -14.19 15.63 -8.09
CA GLU A 72 -13.75 14.23 -8.16
C GLU A 72 -14.98 13.35 -8.00
N LYS A 73 -15.25 12.56 -9.02
CA LYS A 73 -16.33 11.58 -8.99
C LYS A 73 -15.86 10.35 -8.24
N ASN A 74 -16.62 9.95 -7.24
CA ASN A 74 -16.32 8.76 -6.45
C ASN A 74 -17.25 7.61 -6.85
N VAL A 75 -16.75 6.39 -6.69
CA VAL A 75 -17.50 5.15 -6.76
C VAL A 75 -17.53 4.50 -5.39
N THR A 76 -18.62 3.81 -5.07
CA THR A 76 -18.82 3.11 -3.80
C THR A 76 -18.86 1.61 -4.07
N CYS A 77 -18.08 0.83 -3.31
CA CYS A 77 -18.05 -0.63 -3.37
C CYS A 77 -18.01 -1.22 -1.96
N THR A 78 -18.17 -2.54 -1.84
CA THR A 78 -17.90 -3.27 -0.60
C THR A 78 -16.64 -4.11 -0.76
N ILE A 79 -15.93 -4.34 0.35
CA ILE A 79 -14.79 -5.23 0.40
C ILE A 79 -14.81 -6.08 1.67
N GLU A 80 -14.46 -7.35 1.53
CA GLU A 80 -14.32 -8.34 2.60
C GLU A 80 -12.97 -9.04 2.47
N ILE A 81 -12.33 -9.38 3.60
CA ILE A 81 -11.08 -10.17 3.63
C ILE A 81 -11.30 -11.35 4.55
N GLU A 82 -11.28 -12.58 4.01
CA GLU A 82 -11.56 -13.80 4.76
C GLU A 82 -10.53 -14.91 4.52
N CYS A 83 -10.35 -15.75 5.54
CA CYS A 83 -9.51 -16.95 5.51
C CYS A 83 -10.27 -18.17 6.09
N LYS A 84 -11.57 -18.26 5.87
CA LYS A 84 -12.45 -19.30 6.41
C LYS A 84 -12.06 -20.71 5.99
N THR A 85 -11.54 -20.89 4.79
CA THR A 85 -11.05 -22.17 4.29
C THR A 85 -9.99 -22.78 5.20
N ILE A 86 -9.16 -21.94 5.85
CA ILE A 86 -8.14 -22.40 6.80
C ILE A 86 -8.80 -23.09 8.02
N LEU A 87 -9.98 -22.63 8.47
CA LEU A 87 -10.68 -23.23 9.62
C LEU A 87 -11.02 -24.70 9.38
N ASN A 88 -11.27 -25.08 8.12
CA ASN A 88 -11.54 -26.46 7.72
C ASN A 88 -10.25 -27.25 7.39
N ASN A 89 -9.09 -26.59 7.40
CA ASN A 89 -7.80 -27.14 6.99
C ASN A 89 -6.70 -26.92 8.05
N LEU A 90 -7.05 -26.83 9.32
CA LEU A 90 -6.13 -26.53 10.43
C LEU A 90 -4.95 -27.50 10.54
N GLY A 91 -5.08 -28.74 10.05
CA GLY A 91 -4.01 -29.72 10.00
C GLY A 91 -2.90 -29.38 9.02
N ASN A 92 -3.23 -28.62 7.98
CA ASN A 92 -2.29 -28.17 6.95
C ASN A 92 -1.69 -26.79 7.26
N LEU A 93 -2.27 -26.04 8.22
CA LEU A 93 -1.78 -24.73 8.60
C LEU A 93 -0.48 -24.87 9.41
N ARG A 94 0.53 -24.12 9.03
CA ARG A 94 1.77 -24.00 9.80
C ARG A 94 1.47 -23.64 11.26
N PRO A 95 2.06 -24.34 12.25
CA PRO A 95 1.73 -24.16 13.67
C PRO A 95 1.88 -22.72 14.15
N GLU A 96 2.91 -22.02 13.71
CA GLU A 96 3.21 -20.62 14.07
C GLU A 96 2.19 -19.62 13.51
N LYS A 97 1.38 -20.02 12.54
CA LYS A 97 0.35 -19.18 11.91
C LYS A 97 -1.00 -19.24 12.63
N LYS A 98 -1.21 -20.25 13.49
CA LYS A 98 -2.47 -20.43 14.23
C LYS A 98 -2.83 -19.22 15.10
N ALA A 99 -1.82 -18.52 15.61
CA ALA A 99 -2.02 -17.31 16.43
C ALA A 99 -2.58 -16.11 15.68
N PHE A 100 -2.50 -16.12 14.35
CA PHE A 100 -3.00 -15.05 13.47
C PHE A 100 -4.34 -15.38 12.82
N LEU A 101 -4.86 -16.59 13.05
CA LEU A 101 -6.12 -17.01 12.44
C LEU A 101 -7.31 -16.47 13.25
N PRO A 102 -8.15 -15.59 12.68
CA PRO A 102 -9.37 -15.13 13.32
C PRO A 102 -10.33 -16.31 13.56
N LYS A 103 -10.99 -16.33 14.72
CA LYS A 103 -11.89 -17.43 15.11
C LYS A 103 -13.06 -17.64 14.15
N ASP A 104 -13.55 -16.58 13.55
CA ASP A 104 -14.64 -16.57 12.57
C ASP A 104 -14.13 -16.55 11.12
N GLY A 105 -12.82 -16.56 10.93
CA GLY A 105 -12.17 -16.54 9.62
C GLY A 105 -12.21 -15.20 8.91
N TYR A 106 -12.64 -14.12 9.56
CA TYR A 106 -12.67 -12.78 8.98
C TYR A 106 -11.51 -11.91 9.47
N ILE A 107 -10.67 -11.47 8.56
CA ILE A 107 -9.67 -10.43 8.82
C ILE A 107 -10.33 -9.05 8.75
N LEU A 108 -11.19 -8.85 7.76
CA LEU A 108 -12.05 -7.68 7.62
C LEU A 108 -13.44 -8.15 7.17
N LYS A 109 -14.46 -7.86 7.97
CA LYS A 109 -15.86 -8.10 7.58
C LYS A 109 -16.26 -7.11 6.51
N GLU A 110 -17.30 -7.45 5.75
CA GLU A 110 -17.81 -6.60 4.68
C GLU A 110 -17.87 -5.13 5.12
N THR A 111 -17.19 -4.30 4.38
CA THR A 111 -17.01 -2.87 4.67
C THR A 111 -17.26 -2.07 3.40
N THR A 112 -18.17 -1.10 3.50
CA THR A 112 -18.44 -0.17 2.40
C THR A 112 -17.35 0.90 2.35
N VAL A 113 -16.81 1.15 1.16
CA VAL A 113 -15.79 2.15 0.92
C VAL A 113 -16.13 3.02 -0.28
N SER A 114 -15.68 4.26 -0.23
CA SER A 114 -15.78 5.20 -1.35
C SER A 114 -14.37 5.56 -1.82
N VAL A 115 -14.12 5.37 -3.11
CA VAL A 115 -12.83 5.64 -3.76
C VAL A 115 -13.02 6.51 -5.00
N ALA A 116 -11.96 7.15 -5.49
CA ALA A 116 -12.02 7.92 -6.72
C ALA A 116 -12.38 7.03 -7.90
N GLU A 117 -13.16 7.55 -8.85
CA GLU A 117 -13.43 6.87 -10.13
C GLU A 117 -12.10 6.53 -10.83
N GLY A 118 -11.96 5.31 -11.32
CA GLY A 118 -10.73 4.78 -11.91
C GLY A 118 -9.82 4.03 -10.92
N SER A 119 -10.15 4.02 -9.62
CA SER A 119 -9.43 3.20 -8.64
C SER A 119 -9.55 1.70 -8.95
N THR A 120 -8.51 0.96 -8.65
CA THR A 120 -8.44 -0.49 -8.84
C THR A 120 -8.81 -1.25 -7.57
N VAL A 121 -9.03 -2.57 -7.68
CA VAL A 121 -9.18 -3.45 -6.49
C VAL A 121 -7.97 -3.34 -5.57
N PHE A 122 -6.76 -3.17 -6.13
CA PHE A 122 -5.55 -2.97 -5.34
C PHE A 122 -5.59 -1.68 -4.52
N ASP A 123 -6.07 -0.58 -5.09
CA ASP A 123 -6.21 0.70 -4.38
C ASP A 123 -7.21 0.58 -3.23
N VAL A 124 -8.35 -0.09 -3.45
CA VAL A 124 -9.35 -0.37 -2.40
C VAL A 124 -8.74 -1.22 -1.29
N LEU A 125 -8.04 -2.30 -1.63
CA LEU A 125 -7.38 -3.19 -0.67
C LEU A 125 -6.37 -2.43 0.20
N ARG A 126 -5.50 -1.63 -0.42
CA ARG A 126 -4.52 -0.80 0.30
C ARG A 126 -5.19 0.21 1.23
N LEU A 127 -6.27 0.84 0.77
CA LEU A 127 -7.02 1.81 1.55
C LEU A 127 -7.59 1.16 2.82
N VAL A 128 -8.30 0.04 2.69
CA VAL A 128 -8.93 -0.62 3.86
C VAL A 128 -7.88 -1.22 4.80
N CYS A 129 -6.81 -1.78 4.29
CA CYS A 129 -5.71 -2.28 5.12
C CYS A 129 -5.05 -1.17 5.93
N LYS A 130 -4.96 0.05 5.38
CA LYS A 130 -4.43 1.22 6.09
C LYS A 130 -5.39 1.77 7.15
N GLN A 131 -6.70 1.75 6.87
CA GLN A 131 -7.72 2.39 7.71
C GLN A 131 -8.26 1.50 8.84
N ASN A 132 -8.17 0.18 8.69
CA ASN A 132 -8.73 -0.77 9.64
C ASN A 132 -7.63 -1.49 10.41
N THR A 133 -7.97 -1.90 11.64
CA THR A 133 -7.11 -2.77 12.47
C THR A 133 -7.57 -4.21 12.33
N CYS A 134 -6.65 -5.16 12.49
CA CYS A 134 -7.00 -6.57 12.47
C CYS A 134 -7.87 -6.96 13.67
N PRO A 135 -8.73 -8.00 13.52
CA PRO A 135 -9.75 -8.36 14.51
C PRO A 135 -9.17 -8.89 15.83
N GLU A 136 -8.04 -9.53 15.80
CA GLU A 136 -7.36 -10.07 16.99
C GLU A 136 -6.26 -9.12 17.50
N LYS A 137 -5.82 -9.32 18.74
CA LYS A 137 -4.73 -8.52 19.34
C LYS A 137 -3.36 -8.79 18.70
N CYS A 138 -3.30 -8.74 17.38
CA CYS A 138 -2.09 -8.90 16.61
C CYS A 138 -1.12 -7.75 16.91
N THR A 139 0.06 -8.07 17.44
CA THR A 139 1.09 -7.07 17.75
C THR A 139 1.65 -6.41 16.51
N TYR A 140 1.62 -7.09 15.37
CA TYR A 140 2.13 -6.60 14.08
C TYR A 140 1.21 -5.58 13.41
N CYS A 141 -0.12 -5.75 13.54
CA CYS A 141 -1.12 -4.90 12.89
C CYS A 141 -1.49 -3.65 13.68
N ARG A 142 -1.27 -3.62 14.99
CA ARG A 142 -1.78 -2.57 15.92
C ARG A 142 -1.33 -1.15 15.62
N LYS A 143 -0.16 -0.97 15.00
CA LYS A 143 0.41 0.36 14.75
C LYS A 143 0.26 0.85 13.32
N SER A 144 -0.04 -0.05 12.38
CA SER A 144 0.03 0.24 10.94
C SER A 144 -1.18 -0.24 10.12
N GLY A 145 -2.27 -0.60 10.78
CA GLY A 145 -3.42 -1.18 10.11
C GLY A 145 -3.34 -2.70 9.94
N ILE A 146 -4.04 -3.26 8.96
CA ILE A 146 -3.92 -4.66 8.57
C ILE A 146 -2.65 -4.81 7.71
N GLN A 147 -1.75 -5.71 8.10
CA GLN A 147 -0.54 -5.98 7.33
C GLN A 147 -0.91 -6.52 5.95
N LEU A 148 -0.31 -5.94 4.92
CA LEU A 148 -0.46 -6.33 3.51
C LEU A 148 0.91 -6.44 2.86
N GLU A 149 1.22 -7.61 2.33
CA GLU A 149 2.41 -7.84 1.52
C GLU A 149 2.05 -8.21 0.10
N TYR A 150 2.73 -7.59 -0.85
CA TYR A 150 2.54 -7.81 -2.27
C TYR A 150 3.88 -7.64 -3.01
N VAL A 151 3.94 -8.18 -4.21
CA VAL A 151 5.08 -8.04 -5.11
C VAL A 151 4.60 -7.75 -6.52
N TYR A 152 5.25 -6.81 -7.17
CA TYR A 152 5.03 -6.55 -8.58
C TYR A 152 5.68 -7.66 -9.42
N THR A 153 4.92 -8.26 -10.33
CA THR A 153 5.38 -9.33 -11.21
C THR A 153 5.47 -8.80 -12.65
N PRO A 154 6.67 -8.45 -13.16
CA PRO A 154 6.84 -7.77 -14.45
C PRO A 154 6.26 -8.55 -15.63
N GLY A 155 6.38 -9.89 -15.64
CA GLY A 155 5.87 -10.74 -16.71
C GLY A 155 4.35 -10.70 -16.91
N TYR A 156 3.61 -10.32 -15.85
CA TYR A 156 2.16 -10.16 -15.85
C TYR A 156 1.74 -8.70 -15.71
N ASP A 157 2.68 -7.78 -15.55
CA ASP A 157 2.43 -6.36 -15.24
C ASP A 157 1.40 -6.22 -14.13
N SER A 158 1.57 -6.97 -13.06
CA SER A 158 0.56 -7.17 -12.03
C SER A 158 1.13 -7.21 -10.63
N GLU A 159 0.32 -6.70 -9.67
CA GLU A 159 0.57 -6.87 -8.25
C GLU A 159 0.01 -8.24 -7.78
N TYR A 160 0.89 -9.05 -7.18
CA TYR A 160 0.56 -10.33 -6.58
C TYR A 160 0.51 -10.21 -5.07
N ILE A 161 -0.60 -10.58 -4.45
CA ILE A 161 -0.78 -10.52 -2.99
C ILE A 161 -0.13 -11.76 -2.35
N ARG A 162 0.98 -11.53 -1.65
CA ARG A 162 1.74 -12.58 -0.97
C ARG A 162 1.18 -12.91 0.40
N GLY A 163 0.69 -11.92 1.13
CA GLY A 163 0.23 -12.10 2.50
C GLY A 163 -0.67 -10.98 2.99
N ILE A 164 -1.67 -11.35 3.79
CA ILE A 164 -2.53 -10.43 4.53
C ILE A 164 -2.60 -10.93 5.98
N HIS A 165 -2.44 -10.03 6.97
CA HIS A 165 -2.56 -10.35 8.40
C HIS A 165 -1.68 -11.54 8.84
N GLN A 166 -0.41 -11.55 8.41
CA GLN A 166 0.55 -12.63 8.71
C GLN A 166 0.22 -14.02 8.13
N LEU A 167 -0.84 -14.13 7.33
CA LEU A 167 -1.17 -15.34 6.57
C LEU A 167 -0.66 -15.17 5.14
N TYR A 168 0.28 -16.01 4.75
CA TYR A 168 0.99 -15.94 3.47
C TYR A 168 0.61 -17.09 2.55
N GLU A 169 0.96 -16.93 1.28
CA GLU A 169 0.96 -18.04 0.35
C GLU A 169 1.71 -19.23 0.93
N LYS A 170 1.22 -20.44 0.70
CA LYS A 170 1.81 -21.72 1.18
C LYS A 170 1.82 -21.92 2.70
N ASP A 171 1.13 -21.11 3.47
CA ASP A 171 1.02 -21.32 4.91
C ASP A 171 0.04 -22.45 5.29
N CYS A 172 -0.93 -22.78 4.41
CA CYS A 172 -1.92 -23.84 4.62
C CYS A 172 -1.88 -24.90 3.51
N GLY A 173 -0.67 -25.37 3.19
CA GLY A 173 -0.43 -26.29 2.07
C GLY A 173 0.26 -25.64 0.88
N THR A 174 0.90 -26.43 0.04
CA THR A 174 1.80 -25.97 -1.05
C THR A 174 1.10 -25.12 -2.12
N GLN A 175 -0.22 -25.26 -2.26
CA GLN A 175 -1.03 -24.56 -3.25
C GLN A 175 -1.96 -23.52 -2.62
N SER A 176 -1.74 -23.17 -1.35
CA SER A 176 -2.56 -22.18 -0.66
C SER A 176 -2.09 -20.75 -0.92
N GLY A 177 -3.03 -19.80 -0.88
CA GLY A 177 -2.71 -18.40 -1.11
C GLY A 177 -3.94 -17.50 -1.17
N TRP A 178 -3.71 -16.24 -1.50
CA TRP A 178 -4.76 -15.24 -1.61
C TRP A 178 -5.30 -15.13 -3.03
N MET A 179 -6.61 -15.10 -3.13
CA MET A 179 -7.36 -14.88 -4.37
C MET A 179 -8.35 -13.75 -4.17
N TYR A 180 -8.79 -13.12 -5.26
CA TYR A 180 -9.86 -12.14 -5.18
C TYR A 180 -10.99 -12.46 -6.15
N SER A 181 -12.20 -12.07 -5.78
CA SER A 181 -13.35 -12.08 -6.66
C SER A 181 -14.02 -10.72 -6.66
N VAL A 182 -14.70 -10.41 -7.75
CA VAL A 182 -15.59 -9.26 -7.87
C VAL A 182 -16.94 -9.75 -8.34
N ASN A 183 -17.98 -9.44 -7.59
CA ASN A 183 -19.35 -9.90 -7.84
C ASN A 183 -19.44 -11.43 -8.04
N GLY A 184 -18.65 -12.16 -7.23
CA GLY A 184 -18.59 -13.63 -7.26
C GLY A 184 -17.74 -14.24 -8.37
N VAL A 185 -17.19 -13.43 -9.29
CA VAL A 185 -16.32 -13.89 -10.38
C VAL A 185 -14.86 -13.74 -9.97
N PHE A 186 -14.05 -14.80 -10.19
CA PHE A 186 -12.61 -14.76 -9.97
C PHE A 186 -11.91 -14.35 -11.27
N PRO A 187 -11.33 -13.13 -11.34
CA PRO A 187 -10.61 -12.70 -12.53
C PRO A 187 -9.29 -13.48 -12.69
N ASN A 188 -8.89 -13.77 -13.92
CA ASN A 188 -7.61 -14.41 -14.25
C ASN A 188 -6.44 -13.42 -14.40
N TYR A 189 -6.56 -12.23 -13.82
CA TYR A 189 -5.56 -11.16 -13.83
C TYR A 189 -5.44 -10.52 -12.44
N GLY A 190 -4.36 -9.77 -12.21
CA GLY A 190 -4.06 -9.25 -10.89
C GLY A 190 -4.94 -8.10 -10.43
N VAL A 191 -4.93 -7.87 -9.14
CA VAL A 191 -5.78 -6.91 -8.41
C VAL A 191 -5.67 -5.47 -8.88
N ASN A 192 -4.56 -5.09 -9.51
CA ASN A 192 -4.33 -3.75 -10.07
C ASN A 192 -4.88 -3.57 -11.49
N LYS A 193 -5.45 -4.61 -12.08
CA LYS A 193 -6.02 -4.56 -13.44
C LYS A 193 -7.54 -4.37 -13.45
N TYR A 194 -8.23 -4.68 -12.38
CA TYR A 194 -9.67 -4.47 -12.29
C TYR A 194 -9.97 -3.06 -11.79
N THR A 195 -10.59 -2.23 -12.63
CA THR A 195 -11.10 -0.92 -12.26
C THR A 195 -12.47 -1.06 -11.60
N VAL A 196 -12.58 -0.59 -10.36
CA VAL A 196 -13.77 -0.72 -9.53
C VAL A 196 -14.92 0.14 -10.06
N LYS A 197 -16.11 -0.42 -10.04
CA LYS A 197 -17.36 0.22 -10.42
C LYS A 197 -18.26 0.43 -9.21
N ASN A 198 -19.21 1.33 -9.34
CA ASN A 198 -20.19 1.57 -8.29
C ASN A 198 -21.04 0.33 -8.03
N GLY A 199 -21.10 -0.11 -6.78
CA GLY A 199 -21.86 -1.30 -6.36
C GLY A 199 -21.08 -2.61 -6.44
N ASP A 200 -19.79 -2.60 -6.82
CA ASP A 200 -18.99 -3.83 -6.84
C ASP A 200 -18.85 -4.42 -5.43
N GLU A 201 -18.97 -5.75 -5.33
CA GLU A 201 -18.67 -6.57 -4.16
C GLU A 201 -17.30 -7.24 -4.34
N ILE A 202 -16.30 -6.81 -3.58
CA ILE A 202 -14.94 -7.31 -3.65
C ILE A 202 -14.68 -8.25 -2.49
N LYS A 203 -14.13 -9.46 -2.75
CA LYS A 203 -13.73 -10.40 -1.71
C LYS A 203 -12.30 -10.85 -1.91
N LEU A 204 -11.45 -10.65 -0.89
CA LEU A 204 -10.14 -11.27 -0.77
C LEU A 204 -10.32 -12.54 0.03
N ARG A 205 -10.01 -13.71 -0.56
CA ARG A 205 -10.29 -15.02 0.02
C ARG A 205 -9.02 -15.87 0.01
N TYR A 206 -8.74 -16.51 1.15
CA TYR A 206 -7.63 -17.44 1.22
C TYR A 206 -8.09 -18.83 0.75
N THR A 207 -7.40 -19.39 -0.26
CA THR A 207 -7.60 -20.78 -0.71
C THR A 207 -6.59 -21.71 -0.06
N CYS A 208 -7.00 -22.90 0.30
CA CYS A 208 -6.12 -24.00 0.76
C CYS A 208 -5.94 -25.09 -0.31
N ASN A 209 -6.68 -25.01 -1.42
CA ASN A 209 -6.68 -26.03 -2.46
C ASN A 209 -6.61 -25.43 -3.86
N GLY A 210 -5.47 -25.65 -4.53
CA GLY A 210 -5.25 -25.29 -5.92
C GLY A 210 -5.47 -23.81 -6.22
N LEU A 211 -6.12 -23.55 -7.34
CA LEU A 211 -6.47 -22.20 -7.80
C LEU A 211 -7.86 -21.77 -7.31
N GLY A 212 -8.22 -22.09 -6.05
CA GLY A 212 -9.50 -21.69 -5.47
C GLY A 212 -10.63 -22.68 -5.70
N GLU A 213 -10.33 -23.96 -5.90
CA GLU A 213 -11.35 -25.01 -6.00
C GLU A 213 -12.24 -25.06 -4.75
N ASP A 214 -11.65 -24.89 -3.56
CA ASP A 214 -12.34 -24.80 -2.28
C ASP A 214 -13.14 -23.50 -2.08
N LEU A 215 -12.99 -22.54 -2.97
CA LEU A 215 -13.74 -21.28 -3.03
C LEU A 215 -14.84 -21.29 -4.10
N GLY A 216 -14.94 -22.38 -4.87
CA GLY A 216 -15.82 -22.48 -6.03
C GLY A 216 -15.36 -21.64 -7.21
N ALA A 217 -14.05 -21.33 -7.28
CA ALA A 217 -13.49 -20.63 -8.42
C ALA A 217 -13.57 -21.53 -9.67
N SER A 218 -14.20 -21.03 -10.73
CA SER A 218 -14.15 -21.60 -12.05
C SER A 218 -13.50 -20.59 -12.98
N PHE A 219 -12.33 -20.95 -13.52
CA PHE A 219 -11.69 -20.12 -14.54
C PHE A 219 -12.26 -20.56 -15.89
N THR A 220 -13.13 -19.74 -16.46
CA THR A 220 -13.44 -19.82 -17.87
C THR A 220 -12.28 -19.18 -18.62
N GLY A 221 -11.39 -20.02 -19.15
CA GLY A 221 -10.31 -19.61 -20.05
C GLY A 221 -10.83 -19.10 -21.37
#